data_91728ad0ecd22283e5849b71d8a93ef0
#
_entry.id   91728ad0ecd22283e5849b71d8a93ef0
#
_cell.length_a   1.000
_cell.length_b   1.000
_cell.length_c   1.000
_cell.angle_alpha   90.00
_cell.angle_beta   90.00
_cell.angle_gamma   90.00
#
_symmetry.space_group_name_H-M   'P 1'
#
loop_
_entity.id
_entity.type
_entity.pdbx_description
1 polymer ?
#
loop_
_entity_poly.entity_id
_entity_poly.type
_entity_poly.pdbx_seq_one_letter_code
_entity_poly.pdbx_strand_id
1 'polypeptide(L)'
;YKKELSNYFNDEIKEDLNKKPQALVDWVKDSIKINDNLNARSIVMAPTSVLRHRITDSRSRNIFFVSMARSIGIPSRVDPVTAKVQYLKDNDWIDVRFEEEMVAAVPTQQGTLMAQYAATPELSDLRYYTHFSIKKFDDVNFDLLAYDAKDPGMDVGEQYSTLFEN
;
A
#
# COMPACT_ATOMS: atom_id res chain seq x y z
N TYR A 1 15.86 10.90 9.61
CA TYR A 1 15.90 10.25 8.26
C TYR A 1 15.35 11.18 7.16
N LYS A 2 14.29 11.99 7.46
CA LYS A 2 13.65 12.87 6.46
C LYS A 2 14.67 13.83 5.80
N LYS A 3 15.52 14.49 6.57
CA LYS A 3 16.55 15.41 6.08
C LYS A 3 17.58 14.70 5.18
N GLU A 4 17.97 13.48 5.52
CA GLU A 4 18.93 12.69 4.74
C GLU A 4 18.33 12.30 3.38
N LEU A 5 17.08 11.85 3.36
CA LEU A 5 16.36 11.54 2.12
C LEU A 5 16.13 12.79 1.26
N SER A 6 15.71 13.89 1.89
CA SER A 6 15.48 15.16 1.18
C SER A 6 16.74 15.72 0.53
N ASN A 7 17.90 15.52 1.14
CA ASN A 7 19.18 16.03 0.62
C ASN A 7 19.84 15.09 -0.41
N TYR A 8 19.24 13.92 -0.68
CA TYR A 8 19.80 12.97 -1.62
C TYR A 8 19.79 13.47 -3.07
N PHE A 9 18.70 14.10 -3.47
CA PHE A 9 18.58 14.75 -4.79
C PHE A 9 18.85 16.24 -4.66
N ASN A 10 19.47 16.83 -5.68
CA ASN A 10 19.57 18.28 -5.82
C ASN A 10 18.19 18.89 -6.15
N ASP A 11 18.07 20.22 -6.08
CA ASP A 11 16.78 20.89 -6.23
C ASP A 11 16.21 20.80 -7.66
N GLU A 12 17.07 20.78 -8.67
CA GLU A 12 16.66 20.61 -10.07
C GLU A 12 16.01 19.22 -10.29
N ILE A 13 16.67 18.16 -9.81
CA ILE A 13 16.12 16.78 -9.88
C ILE A 13 14.80 16.68 -9.10
N LYS A 14 14.69 17.30 -7.92
CA LYS A 14 13.45 17.31 -7.15
C LYS A 14 12.30 17.97 -7.92
N GLU A 15 12.55 19.08 -8.60
CA GLU A 15 11.54 19.73 -9.44
C GLU A 15 11.09 18.82 -10.59
N ASP A 16 12.00 18.14 -11.24
CA ASP A 16 11.68 17.22 -12.33
C ASP A 16 10.89 16.01 -11.83
N LEU A 17 11.27 15.45 -10.68
CA LEU A 17 10.56 14.33 -10.05
C LEU A 17 9.15 14.75 -9.60
N ASN A 18 8.95 15.99 -9.12
CA ASN A 18 7.63 16.51 -8.77
C ASN A 18 6.74 16.67 -10.02
N LYS A 19 7.30 17.09 -11.16
CA LYS A 19 6.57 17.16 -12.43
C LYS A 19 6.24 15.77 -12.99
N LYS A 20 7.13 14.80 -12.78
CA LYS A 20 7.02 13.43 -13.30
C LYS A 20 7.30 12.40 -12.20
N PRO A 21 6.35 12.17 -11.27
CA PRO A 21 6.54 11.23 -10.15
C PRO A 21 6.89 9.80 -10.57
N GLN A 22 6.47 9.36 -11.77
CA GLN A 22 6.85 8.06 -12.34
C GLN A 22 8.36 7.89 -12.43
N ALA A 23 9.12 8.93 -12.71
CA ALA A 23 10.58 8.86 -12.76
C ALA A 23 11.21 8.46 -11.40
N LEU A 24 10.56 8.81 -10.28
CA LEU A 24 10.99 8.32 -8.96
C LEU A 24 10.71 6.82 -8.80
N VAL A 25 9.57 6.34 -9.33
CA VAL A 25 9.25 4.89 -9.32
C VAL A 25 10.32 4.12 -10.08
N ASP A 26 10.64 4.57 -11.29
CA ASP A 26 11.66 3.97 -12.16
C ASP A 26 13.04 3.97 -11.48
N TRP A 27 13.41 5.10 -10.88
CA TRP A 27 14.66 5.21 -10.12
C TRP A 27 14.71 4.22 -8.94
N VAL A 28 13.63 4.06 -8.17
CA VAL A 28 13.57 3.09 -7.07
C VAL A 28 13.69 1.66 -7.61
N LYS A 29 12.96 1.34 -8.69
CA LYS A 29 13.01 0.04 -9.36
C LYS A 29 14.46 -0.32 -9.76
N ASP A 30 15.16 0.61 -10.38
CA ASP A 30 16.51 0.37 -10.90
C ASP A 30 17.58 0.38 -9.79
N SER A 31 17.38 1.20 -8.77
CA SER A 31 18.38 1.43 -7.72
C SER A 31 18.28 0.49 -6.54
N ILE A 32 17.12 -0.13 -6.28
CA ILE A 32 16.89 -0.96 -5.10
C ILE A 32 16.60 -2.40 -5.50
N LYS A 33 17.50 -3.30 -5.12
CA LYS A 33 17.34 -4.74 -5.35
C LYS A 33 16.42 -5.35 -4.30
N ILE A 34 15.54 -6.24 -4.74
CA ILE A 34 14.62 -6.96 -3.85
C ILE A 34 15.14 -8.35 -3.53
N ASN A 35 15.11 -8.68 -2.25
CA ASN A 35 15.37 -10.02 -1.77
C ASN A 35 14.53 -10.29 -0.51
N ASP A 36 13.33 -10.81 -0.70
CA ASP A 36 12.39 -11.11 0.37
C ASP A 36 12.89 -12.22 1.30
N ASN A 37 13.77 -13.10 0.82
CA ASN A 37 14.36 -14.18 1.62
C ASN A 37 15.34 -13.67 2.70
N LEU A 38 15.87 -12.45 2.58
CA LEU A 38 16.77 -11.87 3.60
C LEU A 38 16.01 -11.39 4.85
N ASN A 39 14.69 -11.29 4.81
CA ASN A 39 13.87 -10.74 5.89
C ASN A 39 12.86 -11.74 6.45
N ALA A 40 13.36 -12.92 6.87
CA ALA A 40 12.52 -13.99 7.41
C ALA A 40 11.65 -13.59 8.62
N ARG A 41 11.97 -12.46 9.28
CA ARG A 41 11.22 -11.93 10.43
C ARG A 41 10.30 -10.77 10.06
N SER A 42 10.21 -10.40 8.79
CA SER A 42 9.40 -9.28 8.28
C SER A 42 9.63 -7.94 9.04
N ILE A 43 10.86 -7.71 9.50
CA ILE A 43 11.24 -6.47 10.20
C ILE A 43 11.43 -5.37 9.17
N VAL A 44 10.69 -4.29 9.30
CA VAL A 44 10.78 -3.16 8.37
C VAL A 44 12.15 -2.50 8.47
N MET A 45 12.86 -2.41 7.35
CA MET A 45 14.12 -1.69 7.25
C MET A 45 13.88 -0.18 7.20
N ALA A 46 14.68 0.58 7.96
CA ALA A 46 14.59 2.03 7.95
C ALA A 46 14.88 2.60 6.53
N PRO A 47 14.14 3.63 6.07
CA PRO A 47 14.31 4.18 4.72
C PRO A 47 15.75 4.62 4.39
N THR A 48 16.48 5.17 5.37
CA THR A 48 17.88 5.53 5.18
C THR A 48 18.80 4.32 5.04
N SER A 49 18.47 3.21 5.68
CA SER A 49 19.20 1.95 5.50
C SER A 49 18.96 1.37 4.12
N VAL A 50 17.72 1.41 3.62
CA VAL A 50 17.41 1.00 2.24
C VAL A 50 18.19 1.86 1.23
N LEU A 51 18.23 3.18 1.44
CA LEU A 51 18.98 4.10 0.59
C LEU A 51 20.47 3.77 0.54
N ARG A 52 21.07 3.40 1.68
CA ARG A 52 22.51 3.10 1.78
C ARG A 52 22.86 1.73 1.22
N HIS A 53 22.08 0.71 1.56
CA HIS A 53 22.41 -0.68 1.22
C HIS A 53 21.92 -1.12 -0.16
N ARG A 54 20.93 -0.42 -0.72
CA ARG A 54 20.36 -0.70 -2.05
C ARG A 54 19.80 -2.12 -2.23
N ILE A 55 19.55 -2.80 -1.13
CA ILE A 55 18.89 -4.11 -1.08
C ILE A 55 17.92 -4.16 0.09
N THR A 56 16.75 -4.71 -0.12
CA THR A 56 15.71 -4.79 0.89
C THR A 56 14.63 -5.81 0.50
N ASP A 57 13.64 -6.05 1.37
CA ASP A 57 12.40 -6.76 1.05
C ASP A 57 11.37 -5.83 0.37
N SER A 58 10.35 -6.43 -0.24
CA SER A 58 9.30 -5.72 -0.98
C SER A 58 8.54 -4.73 -0.10
N ARG A 59 8.20 -5.09 1.15
CA ARG A 59 7.50 -4.21 2.09
C ARG A 59 8.35 -2.99 2.46
N SER A 60 9.61 -3.19 2.78
CA SER A 60 10.54 -2.11 3.13
C SER A 60 10.81 -1.19 1.94
N ARG A 61 10.85 -1.71 0.68
CA ARG A 61 10.89 -0.90 -0.54
C ARG A 61 9.67 0.03 -0.64
N ASN A 62 8.49 -0.50 -0.39
CA ASN A 62 7.25 0.27 -0.46
C ASN A 62 7.28 1.45 0.54
N ILE A 63 7.68 1.20 1.77
CA ILE A 63 7.84 2.22 2.80
C ILE A 63 8.96 3.22 2.43
N PHE A 64 10.06 2.73 1.87
CA PHE A 64 11.14 3.58 1.37
C PHE A 64 10.66 4.54 0.29
N PHE A 65 9.93 4.04 -0.72
CA PHE A 65 9.37 4.89 -1.78
C PHE A 65 8.51 6.01 -1.20
N VAL A 66 7.53 5.67 -0.34
CA VAL A 66 6.65 6.67 0.30
C VAL A 66 7.46 7.69 1.09
N SER A 67 8.48 7.25 1.83
CA SER A 67 9.32 8.14 2.62
C SER A 67 10.17 9.05 1.76
N MET A 68 10.75 8.54 0.66
CA MET A 68 11.53 9.32 -0.30
C MET A 68 10.63 10.35 -1.02
N ALA A 69 9.50 9.91 -1.58
CA ALA A 69 8.55 10.77 -2.26
C ALA A 69 8.09 11.95 -1.38
N ARG A 70 7.66 11.66 -0.15
CA ARG A 70 7.26 12.70 0.81
C ARG A 70 8.40 13.64 1.21
N SER A 71 9.63 13.14 1.24
CA SER A 71 10.80 13.97 1.61
C SER A 71 11.15 15.01 0.56
N ILE A 72 10.78 14.77 -0.69
CA ILE A 72 11.02 15.68 -1.84
C ILE A 72 9.76 16.43 -2.29
N GLY A 73 8.63 16.28 -1.56
CA GLY A 73 7.41 17.05 -1.80
C GLY A 73 6.32 16.35 -2.60
N ILE A 74 6.51 15.06 -2.97
CA ILE A 74 5.48 14.27 -3.68
C ILE A 74 4.55 13.63 -2.63
N PRO A 75 3.25 14.00 -2.57
CA PRO A 75 2.29 13.31 -1.71
C PRO A 75 2.17 11.85 -2.11
N SER A 76 2.31 10.95 -1.15
CA SER A 76 2.31 9.51 -1.40
C SER A 76 1.85 8.75 -0.16
N ARG A 77 1.34 7.54 -0.35
CA ARG A 77 0.83 6.70 0.74
C ARG A 77 0.98 5.21 0.42
N VAL A 78 0.88 4.39 1.44
CA VAL A 78 0.41 3.02 1.29
C VAL A 78 -1.08 3.07 1.57
N ASP A 79 -1.87 2.64 0.63
CA ASP A 79 -3.33 2.58 0.80
C ASP A 79 -3.66 1.58 1.93
N PRO A 80 -4.41 1.99 2.96
CA PRO A 80 -4.69 1.13 4.10
C PRO A 80 -5.60 -0.05 3.78
N VAL A 81 -6.36 0.02 2.68
CA VAL A 81 -7.29 -1.04 2.27
C VAL A 81 -6.61 -2.05 1.36
N THR A 82 -5.98 -1.57 0.28
CA THR A 82 -5.39 -2.42 -0.75
C THR A 82 -3.92 -2.74 -0.52
N ALA A 83 -3.28 -2.09 0.47
CA ALA A 83 -1.83 -2.10 0.70
C ALA A 83 -0.98 -1.64 -0.51
N LYS A 84 -1.61 -1.12 -1.55
CA LYS A 84 -0.92 -0.58 -2.72
C LYS A 84 -0.19 0.72 -2.37
N VAL A 85 0.98 0.88 -2.94
CA VAL A 85 1.72 2.15 -2.87
C VAL A 85 1.15 3.11 -3.90
N GLN A 86 0.89 4.35 -3.48
CA GLN A 86 0.30 5.36 -4.34
C GLN A 86 1.02 6.70 -4.20
N TYR A 87 1.05 7.48 -5.28
CA TYR A 87 1.37 8.90 -5.24
C TYR A 87 0.21 9.74 -5.80
N LEU A 88 0.09 10.97 -5.33
CA LEU A 88 -0.93 11.91 -5.81
C LEU A 88 -0.41 12.66 -7.04
N LYS A 89 -1.17 12.67 -8.13
CA LYS A 89 -0.93 13.46 -9.32
C LYS A 89 -2.26 14.00 -9.85
N ASP A 90 -2.32 15.27 -10.16
CA ASP A 90 -3.50 15.93 -10.74
C ASP A 90 -4.80 15.66 -9.94
N ASN A 91 -4.68 15.56 -8.62
CA ASN A 91 -5.74 15.22 -7.67
C ASN A 91 -6.21 13.75 -7.66
N ASP A 92 -5.52 12.87 -8.39
CA ASP A 92 -5.80 11.44 -8.42
C ASP A 92 -4.68 10.63 -7.77
N TRP A 93 -5.07 9.56 -7.04
CA TRP A 93 -4.12 8.60 -6.49
C TRP A 93 -3.73 7.58 -7.56
N ILE A 94 -2.45 7.58 -7.94
CA ILE A 94 -1.89 6.69 -8.96
C ILE A 94 -1.15 5.55 -8.28
N ASP A 95 -1.50 4.31 -8.63
CA ASP A 95 -0.84 3.11 -8.12
C ASP A 95 0.60 3.01 -8.64
N VAL A 96 1.51 2.74 -7.73
CA VAL A 96 2.93 2.51 -8.04
C VAL A 96 3.14 1.05 -8.39
N ARG A 97 3.70 0.78 -9.57
CA ARG A 97 4.08 -0.55 -10.01
C ARG A 97 5.58 -0.61 -10.20
N PHE A 98 6.25 -1.38 -9.35
CA PHE A 98 7.70 -1.56 -9.44
C PHE A 98 8.10 -2.71 -10.37
N GLU A 99 7.22 -3.65 -10.60
CA GLU A 99 7.42 -4.77 -11.49
C GLU A 99 6.69 -4.50 -12.79
N GLU A 100 7.29 -4.87 -13.91
CA GLU A 100 6.52 -5.07 -15.12
C GLU A 100 5.66 -6.29 -14.80
N GLU A 101 4.37 -6.09 -14.56
CA GLU A 101 3.44 -7.17 -14.72
C GLU A 101 3.71 -7.72 -16.13
N MET A 102 4.29 -8.90 -16.20
CA MET A 102 4.06 -9.71 -17.40
C MET A 102 2.54 -9.82 -17.44
N VAL A 103 1.95 -9.03 -18.36
CA VAL A 103 0.53 -9.04 -18.62
C VAL A 103 0.20 -10.39 -19.30
N ALA A 104 0.28 -11.46 -18.53
CA ALA A 104 -0.77 -12.43 -18.61
C ALA A 104 -1.93 -11.73 -17.90
N ALA A 105 -2.87 -11.21 -18.66
CA ALA A 105 -4.15 -10.82 -18.13
C ALA A 105 -4.81 -12.09 -17.57
N VAL A 106 -4.41 -12.46 -16.37
CA VAL A 106 -5.21 -13.33 -15.53
C VAL A 106 -6.41 -12.44 -15.21
N PRO A 107 -7.62 -12.78 -15.69
CA PRO A 107 -8.79 -12.02 -15.31
C PRO A 107 -8.80 -11.98 -13.79
N THR A 108 -8.74 -10.79 -13.23
CA THR A 108 -8.83 -10.58 -11.78
C THR A 108 -10.18 -11.19 -11.40
N GLN A 109 -10.17 -12.37 -10.82
CA GLN A 109 -11.39 -12.99 -10.31
C GLN A 109 -11.81 -12.13 -9.11
N GLN A 110 -12.74 -11.24 -9.37
CA GLN A 110 -13.39 -10.49 -8.30
C GLN A 110 -14.37 -11.42 -7.61
N GLY A 111 -14.18 -11.60 -6.31
CA GLY A 111 -15.13 -12.31 -5.47
C GLY A 111 -15.87 -11.32 -4.58
N THR A 112 -17.15 -11.53 -4.37
CA THR A 112 -17.94 -10.79 -3.39
C THR A 112 -18.09 -11.64 -2.15
N LEU A 113 -17.59 -11.15 -1.01
CA LEU A 113 -17.88 -11.72 0.30
C LEU A 113 -19.15 -11.06 0.83
N MET A 114 -20.21 -11.88 1.02
CA MET A 114 -21.43 -11.43 1.66
C MET A 114 -21.53 -12.09 3.03
N ALA A 115 -21.53 -11.28 4.09
CA ALA A 115 -21.76 -11.73 5.45
C ALA A 115 -23.11 -11.20 5.92
N GLN A 116 -23.98 -12.11 6.39
CA GLN A 116 -25.28 -11.74 6.96
C GLN A 116 -25.26 -11.94 8.48
N TYR A 117 -25.86 -11.03 9.16
CA TYR A 117 -26.02 -11.06 10.61
C TYR A 117 -27.50 -10.89 10.98
N ALA A 118 -28.02 -11.77 11.84
CA ALA A 118 -29.33 -11.61 12.42
C ALA A 118 -29.20 -10.79 13.72
N ALA A 119 -29.75 -9.58 13.72
CA ALA A 119 -29.70 -8.71 14.89
C ALA A 119 -30.30 -9.37 16.13
N THR A 120 -29.64 -9.20 17.27
CA THR A 120 -30.15 -9.61 18.59
C THR A 120 -30.46 -8.38 19.46
N PRO A 121 -31.25 -8.53 20.54
CA PRO A 121 -31.51 -7.40 21.45
C PRO A 121 -30.23 -6.79 22.04
N GLU A 122 -29.20 -7.61 22.26
CA GLU A 122 -27.91 -7.18 22.84
C GLU A 122 -26.97 -6.59 21.80
N LEU A 123 -27.15 -6.92 20.51
CA LEU A 123 -26.32 -6.47 19.42
C LEU A 123 -27.21 -6.21 18.19
N SER A 124 -27.64 -4.98 18.02
CA SER A 124 -28.53 -4.57 16.93
C SER A 124 -27.76 -4.37 15.61
N ASP A 125 -26.52 -3.86 15.69
CA ASP A 125 -25.69 -3.53 14.54
C ASP A 125 -24.28 -4.07 14.68
N LEU A 126 -23.75 -4.64 13.60
CA LEU A 126 -22.32 -4.98 13.52
C LEU A 126 -21.53 -3.77 13.04
N ARG A 127 -20.42 -3.48 13.72
CA ARG A 127 -19.47 -2.43 13.33
C ARG A 127 -18.11 -3.02 13.09
N TYR A 128 -17.52 -2.65 11.97
CA TYR A 128 -16.16 -3.01 11.65
C TYR A 128 -15.21 -2.49 12.74
N TYR A 129 -14.15 -3.23 13.05
CA TYR A 129 -13.21 -3.00 14.17
C TYR A 129 -13.80 -3.10 15.58
N THR A 130 -15.09 -2.91 15.77
CA THR A 130 -15.70 -3.04 17.10
C THR A 130 -16.15 -4.46 17.38
N HIS A 131 -16.81 -5.09 16.40
CA HIS A 131 -17.43 -6.40 16.56
C HIS A 131 -16.79 -7.46 15.66
N PHE A 132 -16.20 -7.07 14.53
CA PHE A 132 -15.51 -7.96 13.61
C PHE A 132 -14.41 -7.24 12.84
N SER A 133 -13.51 -8.01 12.24
CA SER A 133 -12.51 -7.52 11.29
C SER A 133 -12.30 -8.54 10.19
N ILE A 134 -11.87 -8.08 9.03
CA ILE A 134 -11.56 -8.93 7.88
C ILE A 134 -10.05 -8.97 7.72
N LYS A 135 -9.50 -10.17 7.56
CA LYS A 135 -8.08 -10.39 7.29
C LYS A 135 -7.93 -11.16 6.00
N LYS A 136 -7.03 -10.69 5.14
CA LYS A 136 -6.58 -11.46 3.98
C LYS A 136 -5.51 -12.42 4.42
N PHE A 137 -5.60 -13.69 3.98
CA PHE A 137 -4.58 -14.70 4.20
C PHE A 137 -3.84 -14.96 2.89
N ASP A 138 -2.53 -14.92 2.93
CA ASP A 138 -1.64 -15.13 1.79
C ASP A 138 -0.79 -16.41 1.91
N ASP A 139 -1.37 -17.49 2.43
CA ASP A 139 -0.75 -18.77 2.74
C ASP A 139 0.29 -18.75 3.89
N VAL A 140 0.74 -17.59 4.31
CA VAL A 140 1.76 -17.42 5.38
C VAL A 140 1.31 -16.41 6.42
N ASN A 141 0.75 -15.29 6.00
CA ASN A 141 0.42 -14.16 6.87
C ASN A 141 -1.06 -13.80 6.80
N PHE A 142 -1.53 -13.16 7.88
CA PHE A 142 -2.85 -12.53 7.93
C PHE A 142 -2.69 -11.01 7.90
N ASP A 143 -3.07 -10.39 6.81
CA ASP A 143 -3.10 -8.94 6.69
C ASP A 143 -4.49 -8.41 7.04
N LEU A 144 -4.55 -7.53 8.05
CA LEU A 144 -5.79 -6.87 8.44
C LEU A 144 -6.17 -5.84 7.36
N LEU A 145 -7.35 -5.99 6.78
CA LEU A 145 -7.89 -5.00 5.86
C LEU A 145 -8.49 -3.85 6.66
N ALA A 146 -7.98 -2.64 6.43
CA ALA A 146 -8.40 -1.45 7.16
C ALA A 146 -9.47 -0.69 6.36
N TYR A 147 -10.73 -0.99 6.64
CA TYR A 147 -11.86 -0.25 6.07
C TYR A 147 -12.30 0.87 7.00
N ASP A 148 -12.59 2.05 6.45
CA ASP A 148 -13.29 3.10 7.17
C ASP A 148 -14.81 2.85 7.08
N ALA A 149 -15.57 3.31 8.07
CA ALA A 149 -17.02 3.24 8.07
C ALA A 149 -17.69 3.99 6.89
N LYS A 150 -16.90 4.77 6.16
CA LYS A 150 -17.33 5.51 4.96
C LYS A 150 -16.92 4.85 3.65
N ASP A 151 -16.20 3.73 3.70
CA ASP A 151 -15.76 3.05 2.49
C ASP A 151 -16.97 2.47 1.74
N PRO A 152 -17.01 2.59 0.40
CA PRO A 152 -18.07 2.01 -0.40
C PRO A 152 -18.16 0.50 -0.17
N GLY A 153 -19.34 -0.02 0.10
CA GLY A 153 -19.58 -1.43 0.41
C GLY A 153 -19.59 -1.80 1.88
N MET A 154 -19.31 -0.84 2.78
CA MET A 154 -19.46 -0.99 4.23
C MET A 154 -20.76 -0.30 4.69
N ASP A 155 -21.88 -0.72 4.15
CA ASP A 155 -23.17 -0.22 4.63
C ASP A 155 -23.47 -0.74 6.04
N VAL A 156 -23.83 0.17 6.90
CA VAL A 156 -24.31 -0.13 8.25
C VAL A 156 -25.74 -0.62 8.12
N GLY A 157 -25.91 -1.93 8.09
CA GLY A 157 -27.20 -2.53 7.91
C GLY A 157 -27.08 -3.98 7.47
N GLU A 158 -28.04 -4.62 7.02
CA GLU A 158 -28.18 -6.06 6.88
C GLU A 158 -27.23 -6.77 5.88
N GLN A 159 -26.43 -6.04 5.08
CA GLN A 159 -25.52 -6.63 4.07
C GLN A 159 -24.18 -5.89 3.99
N TYR A 160 -23.09 -6.64 4.11
CA TYR A 160 -21.75 -6.16 3.81
C TYR A 160 -21.29 -6.81 2.49
N SER A 161 -20.94 -6.00 1.51
CA SER A 161 -20.29 -6.47 0.29
C SER A 161 -18.89 -5.89 0.19
N THR A 162 -17.90 -6.73 0.05
CA THR A 162 -16.51 -6.33 -0.15
C THR A 162 -16.02 -6.95 -1.45
N LEU A 163 -15.49 -6.12 -2.34
CA LEU A 163 -14.82 -6.58 -3.54
C LEU A 163 -13.38 -6.93 -3.19
N PHE A 164 -13.02 -8.19 -3.36
CA PHE A 164 -11.63 -8.64 -3.26
C PHE A 164 -11.04 -8.68 -4.67
N GLU A 165 -10.02 -7.88 -4.91
CA GLU A 165 -9.13 -8.06 -6.05
C GLU A 165 -8.01 -9.00 -5.62
N ASN A 166 -7.87 -10.12 -6.33
CA ASN A 166 -6.77 -11.06 -6.14
C ASN A 166 -5.49 -10.55 -6.82
#